data_20d7c1a1429737db3252d00913f4dc01
#
_entry.id   20d7c1a1429737db3252d00913f4dc01
#
_cell.length_a   1.000
_cell.length_b   1.000
_cell.length_c   1.000
_cell.angle_alpha   90.00
_cell.angle_beta   90.00
_cell.angle_gamma   90.00
#
_symmetry.space_group_name_H-M   'P 1'
#
loop_
_entity.id
_entity.type
_entity.pdbx_description
1 polymer ?
#
loop_
_entity_poly.entity_id
_entity_poly.type
_entity_poly.pdbx_seq_one_letter_code
_entity_poly.pdbx_strand_id
1 'polypeptide(L)'
;MLVTLNRPERRNAVDTGACLDLAAAVDDALAGGARALVLAGRGTNFCSGADLAGVESEGFVTTLYRTLAALKDAPICTIAAVHGAALGAGTQLAIACDLRVVAPDARFGVPAAKLGLMTDHWTAQRLALLAGPGPARAVLLACEELDAATSLRLGLANREGDLDAALDWATTIAGLAPLTVAGHKLALNRLEPGLDDAEVDEAFRRAWASEDLAEGQRARAEKRAPNFQGR
;
A
#
# COMPACT_ATOMS: atom_id res chain seq x y z
N MET A 1 9.70 2.61 -8.97
CA MET A 1 9.17 4.00 -9.00
C MET A 1 9.04 4.51 -7.58
N LEU A 2 9.48 5.74 -7.30
CA LEU A 2 9.24 6.43 -6.03
C LEU A 2 8.20 7.53 -6.25
N VAL A 3 7.14 7.53 -5.44
CA VAL A 3 6.12 8.59 -5.37
C VAL A 3 6.21 9.22 -3.99
N THR A 4 6.29 10.56 -3.94
CA THR A 4 6.52 11.26 -2.68
C THR A 4 5.42 12.29 -2.42
N LEU A 5 4.75 12.18 -1.29
CA LEU A 5 3.88 13.23 -0.77
C LEU A 5 4.77 14.43 -0.40
N ASN A 6 4.56 15.57 -1.06
CA ASN A 6 5.47 16.71 -0.99
C ASN A 6 4.76 17.98 -0.52
N ARG A 7 4.16 17.92 0.68
CA ARG A 7 3.58 19.06 1.40
C ARG A 7 4.09 19.06 2.86
N PRO A 8 5.43 19.09 3.09
CA PRO A 8 6.00 18.92 4.44
C PRO A 8 5.54 20.00 5.42
N GLU A 9 5.28 21.23 4.96
CA GLU A 9 4.73 22.34 5.74
C GLU A 9 3.32 22.07 6.28
N ARG A 10 2.57 21.16 5.64
CA ARG A 10 1.26 20.65 6.08
C ARG A 10 1.38 19.23 6.66
N ARG A 11 2.58 18.73 6.97
CA ARG A 11 2.83 17.36 7.41
C ARG A 11 2.26 16.33 6.44
N ASN A 12 2.33 16.64 5.15
CA ASN A 12 1.79 15.83 4.03
C ASN A 12 0.29 15.52 4.16
N ALA A 13 -0.50 16.40 4.81
CA ALA A 13 -1.95 16.28 4.76
C ALA A 13 -2.46 16.30 3.32
N VAL A 14 -3.43 15.43 3.01
CA VAL A 14 -3.96 15.29 1.66
C VAL A 14 -5.29 16.02 1.51
N ASP A 15 -5.43 16.76 0.42
CA ASP A 15 -6.66 17.34 -0.09
C ASP A 15 -7.08 16.63 -1.39
N THR A 16 -8.16 17.09 -2.02
CA THR A 16 -8.64 16.52 -3.28
C THR A 16 -7.57 16.57 -4.38
N GLY A 17 -6.82 17.67 -4.48
CA GLY A 17 -5.74 17.83 -5.47
C GLY A 17 -4.63 16.81 -5.25
N ALA A 18 -4.12 16.70 -4.01
CA ALA A 18 -3.08 15.73 -3.67
C ALA A 18 -3.53 14.27 -3.90
N CYS A 19 -4.80 13.97 -3.66
CA CYS A 19 -5.36 12.65 -3.97
C CYS A 19 -5.39 12.37 -5.49
N LEU A 20 -5.80 13.35 -6.31
CA LEU A 20 -5.78 13.24 -7.77
C LEU A 20 -4.36 13.07 -8.31
N ASP A 21 -3.42 13.89 -7.82
CA ASP A 21 -2.01 13.81 -8.23
C ASP A 21 -1.41 12.44 -7.87
N LEU A 22 -1.74 11.90 -6.69
CA LEU A 22 -1.27 10.57 -6.29
C LEU A 22 -1.86 9.46 -7.18
N ALA A 23 -3.14 9.52 -7.50
CA ALA A 23 -3.76 8.55 -8.41
C ALA A 23 -3.12 8.61 -9.81
N ALA A 24 -2.92 9.82 -10.35
CA ALA A 24 -2.23 10.03 -11.62
C ALA A 24 -0.78 9.51 -11.58
N ALA A 25 -0.05 9.70 -10.46
CA ALA A 25 1.30 9.18 -10.32
C ALA A 25 1.35 7.64 -10.31
N VAL A 26 0.31 6.96 -9.80
CA VAL A 26 0.18 5.50 -9.92
C VAL A 26 -0.03 5.09 -11.38
N ASP A 27 -0.93 5.78 -12.09
CA ASP A 27 -1.19 5.51 -13.52
C ASP A 27 0.06 5.75 -14.37
N ASP A 28 0.79 6.84 -14.13
CA ASP A 28 2.05 7.16 -14.81
C ASP A 28 3.13 6.10 -14.52
N ALA A 29 3.21 5.59 -13.29
CA ALA A 29 4.12 4.52 -12.94
C ALA A 29 3.82 3.24 -13.74
N LEU A 30 2.54 2.89 -13.87
CA LEU A 30 2.10 1.73 -14.65
C LEU A 30 2.37 1.92 -16.15
N ALA A 31 2.04 3.08 -16.69
CA ALA A 31 2.31 3.43 -18.10
C ALA A 31 3.81 3.44 -18.41
N GLY A 32 4.64 3.85 -17.44
CA GLY A 32 6.11 3.82 -17.51
C GLY A 32 6.73 2.44 -17.31
N GLY A 33 5.92 1.38 -17.13
CA GLY A 33 6.41 0.01 -16.96
C GLY A 33 7.04 -0.27 -15.58
N ALA A 34 6.68 0.50 -14.55
CA ALA A 34 7.16 0.23 -13.19
C ALA A 34 6.71 -1.17 -12.73
N ARG A 35 7.61 -1.88 -12.04
CA ARG A 35 7.37 -3.24 -11.51
C ARG A 35 7.15 -3.27 -10.00
N ALA A 36 7.44 -2.16 -9.33
CA ALA A 36 7.14 -1.89 -7.94
C ALA A 36 7.03 -0.37 -7.72
N LEU A 37 6.23 0.05 -6.74
CA LEU A 37 6.05 1.44 -6.37
C LEU A 37 6.33 1.61 -4.88
N VAL A 38 7.10 2.64 -4.51
CA VAL A 38 7.29 3.08 -3.13
C VAL A 38 6.56 4.41 -2.94
N LEU A 39 5.67 4.48 -1.95
CA LEU A 39 5.02 5.70 -1.49
C LEU A 39 5.71 6.18 -0.22
N ALA A 40 6.18 7.43 -0.21
CA ALA A 40 6.84 8.04 0.94
C ALA A 40 6.30 9.45 1.21
N GLY A 41 6.59 10.00 2.38
CA GLY A 41 6.36 11.41 2.71
C GLY A 41 7.67 12.19 2.73
N ARG A 42 7.67 13.46 2.33
CA ARG A 42 8.81 14.35 2.53
C ARG A 42 8.76 15.00 3.91
N GLY A 43 9.92 15.20 4.53
CA GLY A 43 10.03 15.87 5.83
C GLY A 43 9.88 14.91 7.00
N THR A 44 9.16 15.28 8.04
CA THR A 44 9.12 14.56 9.33
C THR A 44 7.96 13.59 9.48
N ASN A 45 7.06 13.50 8.53
CA ASN A 45 5.89 12.63 8.62
C ASN A 45 5.57 12.01 7.26
N PHE A 46 5.05 10.81 7.28
CA PHE A 46 4.49 10.17 6.11
C PHE A 46 3.26 10.94 5.60
N CYS A 47 2.20 11.02 6.42
CA CYS A 47 0.99 11.77 6.13
C CYS A 47 0.15 11.96 7.40
N SER A 48 -0.15 13.18 7.78
CA SER A 48 -0.93 13.49 9.00
C SER A 48 -2.45 13.34 8.84
N GLY A 49 -2.93 12.95 7.66
CA GLY A 49 -4.35 12.73 7.41
C GLY A 49 -4.93 13.63 6.32
N ALA A 50 -6.25 13.79 6.33
CA ALA A 50 -6.93 14.71 5.44
C ALA A 50 -6.66 16.17 5.85
N ASP A 51 -6.53 17.07 4.87
CA ASP A 51 -6.50 18.51 5.12
C ASP A 51 -7.92 18.97 5.48
N LEU A 52 -8.17 19.16 6.79
CA LEU A 52 -9.50 19.43 7.35
C LEU A 52 -10.17 20.69 6.77
N ALA A 53 -9.39 21.62 6.20
CA ALA A 53 -9.94 22.80 5.55
C ALA A 53 -10.73 22.48 4.24
N GLY A 54 -10.66 21.24 3.74
CA GLY A 54 -11.32 20.81 2.52
C GLY A 54 -12.19 19.54 2.66
N VAL A 55 -12.28 18.96 3.85
CA VAL A 55 -12.96 17.66 4.09
C VAL A 55 -14.49 17.72 3.96
N GLU A 56 -15.10 18.88 4.06
CA GLU A 56 -16.57 19.05 3.99
C GLU A 56 -17.16 18.81 2.58
N SER A 57 -16.30 18.58 1.56
CA SER A 57 -16.78 18.29 0.22
C SER A 57 -16.98 16.78 0.02
N GLU A 58 -18.17 16.35 -0.38
CA GLU A 58 -18.43 14.96 -0.84
C GLU A 58 -17.39 14.49 -1.88
N GLY A 59 -16.84 15.43 -2.66
CA GLY A 59 -15.80 15.19 -3.65
C GLY A 59 -14.49 14.66 -3.07
N PHE A 60 -14.07 15.12 -1.88
CA PHE A 60 -12.84 14.65 -1.25
C PHE A 60 -12.90 13.17 -0.90
N VAL A 61 -13.96 12.73 -0.24
CA VAL A 61 -14.13 11.33 0.20
C VAL A 61 -14.11 10.39 -1.01
N THR A 62 -14.88 10.72 -2.06
CA THR A 62 -14.91 9.93 -3.29
C THR A 62 -13.53 9.87 -3.97
N THR A 63 -12.81 11.01 -3.99
CA THR A 63 -11.47 11.07 -4.60
C THR A 63 -10.46 10.28 -3.78
N LEU A 64 -10.49 10.39 -2.46
CA LEU A 64 -9.63 9.59 -1.58
C LEU A 64 -9.86 8.08 -1.82
N TYR A 65 -11.11 7.62 -1.90
CA TYR A 65 -11.38 6.20 -2.14
C TYR A 65 -10.87 5.71 -3.49
N ARG A 66 -10.97 6.54 -4.55
CA ARG A 66 -10.37 6.22 -5.85
C ARG A 66 -8.85 6.11 -5.77
N THR A 67 -8.21 6.99 -5.01
CA THR A 67 -6.76 6.97 -4.80
C THR A 67 -6.32 5.73 -4.01
N LEU A 68 -7.06 5.35 -2.96
CA LEU A 68 -6.82 4.12 -2.21
C LEU A 68 -6.98 2.88 -3.11
N ALA A 69 -8.01 2.88 -3.96
CA ALA A 69 -8.23 1.81 -4.93
C ALA A 69 -7.09 1.74 -5.96
N ALA A 70 -6.61 2.88 -6.48
CA ALA A 70 -5.49 2.91 -7.41
C ALA A 70 -4.23 2.23 -6.82
N LEU A 71 -3.89 2.50 -5.55
CA LEU A 71 -2.77 1.85 -4.86
C LEU A 71 -3.01 0.36 -4.64
N LYS A 72 -4.23 0.02 -4.14
CA LYS A 72 -4.62 -1.34 -3.79
C LYS A 72 -4.70 -2.25 -5.01
N ASP A 73 -5.26 -1.77 -6.11
CA ASP A 73 -5.57 -2.58 -7.29
C ASP A 73 -4.50 -2.49 -8.39
N ALA A 74 -3.46 -1.65 -8.22
CA ALA A 74 -2.32 -1.61 -9.12
C ALA A 74 -1.74 -3.03 -9.32
N PRO A 75 -1.52 -3.53 -10.56
CA PRO A 75 -1.02 -4.87 -10.82
C PRO A 75 0.49 -5.03 -10.56
N ILE A 76 1.02 -4.23 -9.64
CA ILE A 76 2.41 -4.23 -9.16
C ILE A 76 2.42 -4.16 -7.64
N CYS A 77 3.51 -4.55 -7.02
CA CYS A 77 3.67 -4.39 -5.57
C CYS A 77 3.83 -2.92 -5.19
N THR A 78 3.04 -2.46 -4.22
CA THR A 78 3.11 -1.12 -3.64
C THR A 78 3.65 -1.20 -2.20
N ILE A 79 4.59 -0.33 -1.84
CA ILE A 79 5.25 -0.30 -0.53
C ILE A 79 5.08 1.10 0.07
N ALA A 80 4.55 1.20 1.28
CA ALA A 80 4.59 2.43 2.05
C ALA A 80 5.87 2.49 2.90
N ALA A 81 6.70 3.52 2.69
CA ALA A 81 7.85 3.84 3.55
C ALA A 81 7.38 4.86 4.60
N VAL A 82 7.04 4.37 5.80
CA VAL A 82 6.37 5.15 6.84
C VAL A 82 7.36 5.60 7.90
N HIS A 83 7.44 6.92 8.11
CA HIS A 83 8.15 7.55 9.22
C HIS A 83 7.27 8.60 9.88
N GLY A 84 7.48 8.91 11.15
CA GLY A 84 6.65 9.84 11.89
C GLY A 84 5.16 9.46 11.84
N ALA A 85 4.30 10.44 11.64
CA ALA A 85 2.86 10.23 11.66
C ALA A 85 2.32 9.69 10.32
N ALA A 86 1.55 8.60 10.39
CA ALA A 86 0.61 8.10 9.38
C ALA A 86 -0.78 8.06 10.04
N LEU A 87 -1.53 9.18 10.01
CA LEU A 87 -2.78 9.32 10.74
C LEU A 87 -3.99 9.53 9.82
N GLY A 88 -5.15 9.03 10.17
CA GLY A 88 -6.39 9.17 9.38
C GLY A 88 -6.20 8.69 7.94
N ALA A 89 -6.34 9.59 6.96
CA ALA A 89 -6.08 9.30 5.54
C ALA A 89 -4.63 8.81 5.31
N GLY A 90 -3.66 9.21 6.16
CA GLY A 90 -2.30 8.68 6.11
C GLY A 90 -2.22 7.19 6.47
N THR A 91 -2.96 6.75 7.49
CA THR A 91 -3.11 5.31 7.77
C THR A 91 -3.79 4.61 6.60
N GLN A 92 -4.85 5.20 6.03
CA GLN A 92 -5.56 4.62 4.88
C GLN A 92 -4.63 4.43 3.67
N LEU A 93 -3.82 5.43 3.32
CA LEU A 93 -2.81 5.33 2.25
C LEU A 93 -1.78 4.23 2.54
N ALA A 94 -1.28 4.16 3.77
CA ALA A 94 -0.30 3.15 4.15
C ALA A 94 -0.87 1.72 4.10
N ILE A 95 -2.12 1.49 4.52
CA ILE A 95 -2.76 0.17 4.45
C ILE A 95 -3.33 -0.17 3.07
N ALA A 96 -3.46 0.81 2.17
CA ALA A 96 -3.78 0.58 0.77
C ALA A 96 -2.58 0.03 -0.01
N CYS A 97 -1.37 0.33 0.42
CA CYS A 97 -0.18 -0.35 -0.08
C CYS A 97 -0.14 -1.82 0.36
N ASP A 98 0.52 -2.66 -0.43
CA ASP A 98 0.67 -4.10 -0.12
C ASP A 98 1.56 -4.31 1.10
N LEU A 99 2.68 -3.60 1.15
CA LEU A 99 3.73 -3.74 2.16
C LEU A 99 4.01 -2.41 2.85
N ARG A 100 4.55 -2.47 4.07
CA ARG A 100 4.95 -1.31 4.88
C ARG A 100 6.31 -1.53 5.48
N VAL A 101 7.24 -0.61 5.18
CA VAL A 101 8.52 -0.45 5.87
C VAL A 101 8.35 0.72 6.82
N VAL A 102 8.72 0.55 8.09
CA VAL A 102 8.47 1.55 9.15
C VAL A 102 9.76 1.98 9.82
N ALA A 103 9.97 3.29 9.89
CA ALA A 103 11.03 3.85 10.73
C ALA A 103 10.66 3.71 12.22
N PRO A 104 11.63 3.74 13.15
CA PRO A 104 11.37 3.57 14.58
C PRO A 104 10.38 4.57 15.19
N ASP A 105 10.25 5.76 14.59
CA ASP A 105 9.33 6.82 15.00
C ASP A 105 7.95 6.75 14.33
N ALA A 106 7.70 5.74 13.50
CA ALA A 106 6.44 5.59 12.78
C ALA A 106 5.26 5.33 13.73
N ARG A 107 4.13 5.98 13.46
CA ARG A 107 2.89 5.84 14.22
C ARG A 107 1.70 5.77 13.29
N PHE A 108 0.82 4.80 13.53
CA PHE A 108 -0.44 4.62 12.81
C PHE A 108 -1.63 4.92 13.74
N GLY A 109 -2.63 5.60 13.23
CA GLY A 109 -3.84 5.88 13.99
C GLY A 109 -4.96 6.45 13.14
N VAL A 110 -6.20 6.29 13.60
CA VAL A 110 -7.39 6.83 12.92
C VAL A 110 -8.22 7.63 13.93
N PRO A 111 -7.86 8.90 14.20
CA PRO A 111 -8.52 9.72 15.23
C PRO A 111 -9.89 10.26 14.78
N ALA A 112 -10.60 9.59 13.87
CA ALA A 112 -11.87 10.03 13.31
C ALA A 112 -12.94 10.29 14.38
N ALA A 113 -13.04 9.44 15.41
CA ALA A 113 -14.01 9.61 16.48
C ALA A 113 -13.77 10.86 17.34
N LYS A 114 -12.51 11.35 17.45
CA LYS A 114 -12.21 12.64 18.10
C LYS A 114 -12.71 13.85 17.31
N LEU A 115 -13.00 13.66 16.02
CA LEU A 115 -13.44 14.71 15.10
C LEU A 115 -14.91 14.57 14.71
N GLY A 116 -15.65 13.60 15.30
CA GLY A 116 -17.03 13.32 14.91
C GLY A 116 -17.16 12.71 13.51
N LEU A 117 -16.07 12.18 12.96
CA LEU A 117 -16.02 11.54 11.65
C LEU A 117 -16.04 10.02 11.77
N MET A 118 -16.41 9.36 10.71
CA MET A 118 -16.34 7.92 10.58
C MET A 118 -15.50 7.56 9.34
N THR A 119 -14.67 6.53 9.47
CA THR A 119 -13.99 5.93 8.33
C THR A 119 -14.91 4.95 7.60
N ASP A 120 -14.58 4.62 6.37
CA ASP A 120 -15.33 3.68 5.54
C ASP A 120 -15.17 2.22 6.00
N HIS A 121 -16.03 1.37 5.46
CA HIS A 121 -16.07 -0.06 5.80
C HIS A 121 -14.77 -0.78 5.39
N TRP A 122 -14.23 -0.47 4.19
CA TRP A 122 -12.99 -1.07 3.71
C TRP A 122 -11.81 -0.79 4.65
N THR A 123 -11.65 0.45 5.11
CA THR A 123 -10.59 0.84 6.05
C THR A 123 -10.67 0.03 7.35
N ALA A 124 -11.89 -0.10 7.90
CA ALA A 124 -12.09 -0.86 9.14
C ALA A 124 -11.76 -2.35 8.96
N GLN A 125 -12.21 -2.95 7.87
CA GLN A 125 -11.91 -4.35 7.53
C GLN A 125 -10.43 -4.56 7.24
N ARG A 126 -9.81 -3.69 6.43
CA ARG A 126 -8.39 -3.80 6.08
C ARG A 126 -7.49 -3.66 7.30
N LEU A 127 -7.80 -2.73 8.20
CA LEU A 127 -7.06 -2.57 9.45
C LEU A 127 -7.20 -3.81 10.34
N ALA A 128 -8.42 -4.35 10.46
CA ALA A 128 -8.67 -5.57 11.24
C ALA A 128 -7.96 -6.79 10.63
N LEU A 129 -7.88 -6.88 9.31
CA LEU A 129 -7.16 -7.93 8.60
C LEU A 129 -5.65 -7.87 8.85
N LEU A 130 -5.07 -6.66 8.82
CA LEU A 130 -3.62 -6.46 8.93
C LEU A 130 -3.12 -6.46 10.39
N ALA A 131 -3.86 -5.84 11.30
CA ALA A 131 -3.44 -5.68 12.71
C ALA A 131 -4.16 -6.64 13.68
N GLY A 132 -5.18 -7.32 13.20
CA GLY A 132 -6.10 -8.10 14.03
C GLY A 132 -7.30 -7.29 14.53
N PRO A 133 -8.43 -7.96 14.85
CA PRO A 133 -9.68 -7.28 15.20
C PRO A 133 -9.61 -6.52 16.55
N GLY A 134 -8.80 -6.98 17.50
CA GLY A 134 -8.61 -6.30 18.78
C GLY A 134 -7.92 -4.95 18.63
N PRO A 135 -6.69 -4.90 18.07
CA PRO A 135 -5.99 -3.65 17.78
C PRO A 135 -6.76 -2.69 16.88
N ALA A 136 -7.46 -3.19 15.85
CA ALA A 136 -8.31 -2.35 15.01
C ALA A 136 -9.40 -1.63 15.81
N ARG A 137 -10.02 -2.31 16.80
CA ARG A 137 -11.00 -1.68 17.72
C ARG A 137 -10.37 -0.60 18.58
N ALA A 138 -9.18 -0.82 19.12
CA ALA A 138 -8.46 0.19 19.92
C ALA A 138 -8.17 1.43 19.07
N VAL A 139 -7.68 1.25 17.83
CA VAL A 139 -7.42 2.36 16.89
C VAL A 139 -8.70 3.11 16.51
N LEU A 140 -9.78 2.41 16.17
CA LEU A 140 -10.98 3.02 15.62
C LEU A 140 -11.94 3.55 16.70
N LEU A 141 -12.09 2.83 17.82
CA LEU A 141 -13.05 3.20 18.86
C LEU A 141 -12.46 4.04 19.98
N ALA A 142 -11.19 3.78 20.34
CA ALA A 142 -10.48 4.50 21.39
C ALA A 142 -9.49 5.55 20.84
N CYS A 143 -9.32 5.62 19.52
CA CYS A 143 -8.35 6.49 18.85
C CYS A 143 -6.92 6.30 19.38
N GLU A 144 -6.54 5.06 19.69
CA GLU A 144 -5.17 4.70 20.03
C GLU A 144 -4.28 4.74 18.81
N GLU A 145 -3.00 5.03 19.04
CA GLU A 145 -1.97 4.97 18.00
C GLU A 145 -1.14 3.70 18.20
N LEU A 146 -0.76 3.05 17.11
CA LEU A 146 0.17 1.93 17.07
C LEU A 146 1.56 2.45 16.69
N ASP A 147 2.54 2.28 17.55
CA ASP A 147 3.93 2.57 17.25
C ASP A 147 4.56 1.53 16.30
N ALA A 148 5.78 1.79 15.83
CA ALA A 148 6.50 0.91 14.91
C ALA A 148 6.66 -0.51 15.47
N ALA A 149 7.08 -0.66 16.73
CA ALA A 149 7.32 -1.95 17.35
C ALA A 149 6.02 -2.76 17.48
N THR A 150 4.93 -2.12 17.88
CA THR A 150 3.60 -2.76 17.95
C THR A 150 3.10 -3.13 16.56
N SER A 151 3.26 -2.24 15.56
CA SER A 151 2.86 -2.48 14.18
C SER A 151 3.59 -3.68 13.58
N LEU A 152 4.89 -3.85 13.84
CA LEU A 152 5.67 -5.02 13.44
C LEU A 152 5.18 -6.29 14.13
N ARG A 153 4.98 -6.24 15.45
CA ARG A 153 4.51 -7.40 16.22
C ARG A 153 3.13 -7.89 15.78
N LEU A 154 2.24 -6.98 15.38
CA LEU A 154 0.88 -7.29 14.93
C LEU A 154 0.81 -7.72 13.45
N GLY A 155 1.86 -7.47 12.65
CA GLY A 155 1.86 -7.71 11.21
C GLY A 155 1.28 -6.56 10.39
N LEU A 156 0.90 -5.44 11.02
CA LEU A 156 0.53 -4.21 10.30
C LEU A 156 1.72 -3.69 9.50
N ALA A 157 2.93 -3.71 10.06
CA ALA A 157 4.17 -3.44 9.36
C ALA A 157 4.92 -4.73 9.04
N ASN A 158 5.67 -4.74 7.93
CA ASN A 158 6.35 -5.92 7.43
C ASN A 158 7.85 -5.90 7.75
N ARG A 159 8.48 -4.72 7.78
CA ARG A 159 9.91 -4.52 8.05
C ARG A 159 10.14 -3.22 8.80
N GLU A 160 11.14 -3.21 9.68
CA GLU A 160 11.73 -1.99 10.18
C GLU A 160 12.76 -1.46 9.18
N GLY A 161 12.80 -0.15 8.99
CA GLY A 161 13.74 0.52 8.09
C GLY A 161 13.24 1.90 7.66
N ASP A 162 14.07 2.55 6.86
CA ASP A 162 13.82 3.86 6.28
C ASP A 162 13.40 3.76 4.80
N LEU A 163 13.44 4.89 4.10
CA LEU A 163 13.14 4.96 2.67
C LEU A 163 14.11 4.11 1.84
N ASP A 164 15.40 4.07 2.18
CA ASP A 164 16.39 3.31 1.42
C ASP A 164 16.10 1.81 1.55
N ALA A 165 15.75 1.33 2.75
CA ALA A 165 15.33 -0.06 2.95
C ALA A 165 14.06 -0.41 2.14
N ALA A 166 13.11 0.52 1.99
CA ALA A 166 11.94 0.32 1.16
C ALA A 166 12.29 0.27 -0.34
N LEU A 167 13.21 1.11 -0.80
CA LEU A 167 13.69 1.15 -2.19
C LEU A 167 14.47 -0.12 -2.54
N ASP A 168 15.32 -0.61 -1.65
CA ASP A 168 16.05 -1.86 -1.81
C ASP A 168 15.09 -3.05 -1.93
N TRP A 169 14.07 -3.06 -1.09
CA TRP A 169 13.05 -4.10 -1.17
C TRP A 169 12.22 -4.00 -2.44
N ALA A 170 11.83 -2.80 -2.86
CA ALA A 170 11.16 -2.57 -4.13
C ALA A 170 12.00 -3.05 -5.33
N THR A 171 13.32 -2.82 -5.30
CA THR A 171 14.27 -3.28 -6.32
C THR A 171 14.31 -4.81 -6.38
N THR A 172 14.35 -5.47 -5.22
CA THR A 172 14.28 -6.93 -5.12
C THR A 172 12.97 -7.46 -5.72
N ILE A 173 11.83 -6.85 -5.36
CA ILE A 173 10.51 -7.26 -5.85
C ILE A 173 10.37 -7.02 -7.36
N ALA A 174 10.91 -5.92 -7.87
CA ALA A 174 10.91 -5.63 -9.30
C ALA A 174 11.66 -6.68 -10.15
N GLY A 175 12.57 -7.45 -9.54
CA GLY A 175 13.24 -8.58 -10.17
C GLY A 175 12.42 -9.88 -10.23
N LEU A 176 11.25 -9.94 -9.56
CA LEU A 176 10.39 -11.13 -9.54
C LEU A 176 9.50 -11.19 -10.79
N ALA A 177 8.90 -12.37 -11.03
CA ALA A 177 7.99 -12.61 -12.13
C ALA A 177 6.71 -11.74 -11.99
N PRO A 178 6.47 -10.75 -12.88
CA PRO A 178 5.43 -9.74 -12.67
C PRO A 178 4.02 -10.30 -12.74
N LEU A 179 3.74 -11.27 -13.60
CA LEU A 179 2.43 -11.92 -13.66
C LEU A 179 2.10 -12.67 -12.36
N THR A 180 3.13 -13.29 -11.75
CA THR A 180 2.96 -13.98 -10.46
C THR A 180 2.70 -12.98 -9.33
N VAL A 181 3.45 -11.87 -9.28
CA VAL A 181 3.23 -10.82 -8.27
C VAL A 181 1.84 -10.22 -8.40
N ALA A 182 1.42 -9.87 -9.62
CA ALA A 182 0.08 -9.33 -9.90
C ALA A 182 -1.03 -10.33 -9.54
N GLY A 183 -0.87 -11.60 -9.93
CA GLY A 183 -1.85 -12.66 -9.64
C GLY A 183 -1.99 -12.94 -8.14
N HIS A 184 -0.88 -13.00 -7.40
CA HIS A 184 -0.91 -13.16 -5.94
C HIS A 184 -1.57 -11.95 -5.26
N LYS A 185 -1.27 -10.71 -5.70
CA LYS A 185 -1.92 -9.51 -5.17
C LYS A 185 -3.42 -9.53 -5.42
N LEU A 186 -3.85 -9.88 -6.63
CA LEU A 186 -5.27 -10.02 -6.97
C LEU A 186 -5.96 -11.02 -6.03
N ALA A 187 -5.39 -12.23 -5.87
CA ALA A 187 -5.92 -13.24 -4.96
C ALA A 187 -5.99 -12.76 -3.50
N LEU A 188 -4.93 -12.08 -3.01
CA LEU A 188 -4.89 -11.54 -1.65
C LEU A 188 -5.89 -10.39 -1.43
N ASN A 189 -6.24 -9.63 -2.47
CA ASN A 189 -7.23 -8.56 -2.37
C ASN A 189 -8.68 -9.10 -2.36
N ARG A 190 -8.88 -10.38 -2.68
CA ARG A 190 -10.19 -11.05 -2.75
C ARG A 190 -10.32 -12.15 -1.71
N LEU A 191 -10.11 -11.79 -0.44
CA LEU A 191 -10.11 -12.71 0.69
C LEU A 191 -11.52 -13.16 1.12
N GLU A 192 -12.38 -13.62 0.19
CA GLU A 192 -13.60 -14.33 0.54
C GLU A 192 -13.33 -15.86 0.55
N PRO A 193 -13.44 -16.54 1.70
CA PRO A 193 -13.16 -17.96 1.78
C PRO A 193 -14.11 -18.79 0.91
N GLY A 194 -13.57 -19.63 0.05
CA GLY A 194 -14.30 -20.73 -0.60
C GLY A 194 -15.08 -20.35 -1.87
N LEU A 195 -14.79 -19.23 -2.49
CA LEU A 195 -15.35 -18.88 -3.80
C LEU A 195 -14.29 -19.02 -4.88
N ASP A 196 -14.66 -19.69 -5.98
CA ASP A 196 -13.90 -19.66 -7.22
C ASP A 196 -13.99 -18.24 -7.80
N ASP A 197 -12.86 -17.60 -8.05
CA ASP A 197 -12.78 -16.29 -8.67
C ASP A 197 -12.17 -16.42 -10.05
N ALA A 198 -13.02 -16.26 -11.08
CA ALA A 198 -12.63 -16.45 -12.47
C ALA A 198 -11.45 -15.56 -12.91
N GLU A 199 -11.29 -14.37 -12.33
CA GLU A 199 -10.17 -13.47 -12.63
C GLU A 199 -8.87 -13.95 -11.96
N VAL A 200 -8.97 -14.48 -10.74
CA VAL A 200 -7.83 -15.12 -10.05
C VAL A 200 -7.39 -16.36 -10.79
N ASP A 201 -8.33 -17.20 -11.24
CA ASP A 201 -8.04 -18.42 -12.03
C ASP A 201 -7.38 -18.08 -13.38
N GLU A 202 -7.82 -16.99 -14.03
CA GLU A 202 -7.19 -16.53 -15.26
C GLU A 202 -5.77 -16.01 -15.01
N ALA A 203 -5.53 -15.25 -13.93
CA ALA A 203 -4.20 -14.78 -13.55
C ALA A 203 -3.26 -15.97 -13.26
N PHE A 204 -3.76 -17.00 -12.57
CA PHE A 204 -3.03 -18.24 -12.35
C PHE A 204 -2.65 -18.91 -13.67
N ARG A 205 -3.62 -19.13 -14.57
CA ARG A 205 -3.36 -19.75 -15.87
C ARG A 205 -2.35 -18.96 -16.70
N ARG A 206 -2.45 -17.63 -16.73
CA ARG A 206 -1.51 -16.75 -17.43
C ARG A 206 -0.09 -16.88 -16.88
N ALA A 207 0.07 -16.87 -15.55
CA ALA A 207 1.38 -17.04 -14.93
C ALA A 207 2.01 -18.40 -15.28
N TRP A 208 1.22 -19.49 -15.27
CA TRP A 208 1.69 -20.83 -15.59
C TRP A 208 1.95 -21.05 -17.10
N ALA A 209 1.32 -20.28 -17.96
CA ALA A 209 1.56 -20.31 -19.41
C ALA A 209 2.63 -19.31 -19.88
N SER A 210 3.23 -18.54 -18.98
CA SER A 210 4.13 -17.44 -19.32
C SER A 210 5.53 -17.91 -19.75
N GLU A 211 6.20 -17.11 -20.57
CA GLU A 211 7.62 -17.28 -20.88
C GLU A 211 8.49 -17.12 -19.63
N ASP A 212 8.02 -16.37 -18.64
CA ASP A 212 8.71 -16.15 -17.36
C ASP A 212 8.83 -17.44 -16.54
N LEU A 213 7.87 -18.36 -16.63
CA LEU A 213 8.00 -19.70 -16.02
C LEU A 213 9.18 -20.47 -16.63
N ALA A 214 9.25 -20.48 -17.97
CA ALA A 214 10.34 -21.16 -18.69
C ALA A 214 11.70 -20.50 -18.38
N GLU A 215 11.74 -19.18 -18.30
CA GLU A 215 12.95 -18.42 -17.90
C GLU A 215 13.36 -18.75 -16.46
N GLY A 216 12.43 -18.80 -15.53
CA GLY A 216 12.72 -19.17 -14.13
C GLY A 216 13.33 -20.57 -14.01
N GLN A 217 12.82 -21.54 -14.79
CA GLN A 217 13.38 -22.90 -14.84
C GLN A 217 14.80 -22.93 -15.43
N ARG A 218 15.03 -22.20 -16.55
CA ARG A 218 16.36 -22.09 -17.16
C ARG A 218 17.37 -21.42 -16.23
N ALA A 219 17.02 -20.26 -15.68
CA ALA A 219 17.88 -19.49 -14.78
C ALA A 219 18.32 -20.33 -13.55
N ARG A 220 17.37 -21.11 -13.00
CA ARG A 220 17.66 -22.05 -11.90
C ARG A 220 18.66 -23.14 -12.31
N ALA A 221 18.47 -23.76 -13.47
CA ALA A 221 19.38 -24.80 -13.99
C ALA A 221 20.79 -24.23 -14.25
N GLU A 222 20.85 -23.00 -14.77
CA GLU A 222 22.08 -22.28 -15.11
C GLU A 222 22.73 -21.56 -13.91
N LYS A 223 22.08 -21.58 -12.73
CA LYS A 223 22.54 -20.90 -11.50
C LYS A 223 22.81 -19.40 -11.69
N ARG A 224 21.96 -18.73 -12.45
CA ARG A 224 21.99 -17.28 -12.69
C ARG A 224 20.69 -16.61 -12.25
N ALA A 225 20.69 -15.28 -12.18
CA ALA A 225 19.48 -14.51 -11.98
C ALA A 225 18.56 -14.62 -13.21
N PRO A 226 17.23 -14.78 -13.01
CA PRO A 226 16.27 -14.77 -14.10
C PRO A 226 16.05 -13.36 -14.64
N ASN A 227 15.61 -13.28 -15.92
CA ASN A 227 15.24 -12.03 -16.57
C ASN A 227 13.77 -12.09 -17.00
N PHE A 228 12.88 -11.82 -16.07
CA PHE A 228 11.43 -11.86 -16.29
C PHE A 228 10.91 -10.67 -17.08
N GLN A 229 10.01 -10.92 -18.04
CA GLN A 229 9.45 -9.94 -18.95
C GLN A 229 7.94 -9.70 -18.78
N GLY A 230 7.23 -10.51 -17.98
CA GLY A 230 5.79 -10.38 -17.74
C GLY A 230 4.92 -10.91 -18.89
N ARG A 231 5.40 -11.87 -19.65
CA ARG A 231 4.72 -12.44 -20.83
C ARG A 231 4.89 -13.95 -20.93
#